data_3c80a4a0cdbf06d7b2cd2b47cfc57638
#
_entry.id   3c80a4a0cdbf06d7b2cd2b47cfc57638
#
_cell.length_a   1.000
_cell.length_b   1.000
_cell.length_c   1.000
_cell.angle_alpha   90.00
_cell.angle_beta   90.00
_cell.angle_gamma   90.00
#
_symmetry.space_group_name_H-M   'P 1'
#
loop_
_entity.id
_entity.type
_entity.pdbx_description
1 polymer ?
#
loop_
_entity_poly.entity_id
_entity_poly.type
_entity_poly.pdbx_seq_one_letter_code
_entity_poly.pdbx_strand_id
1 'polypeptide(L)'
;MFKSGSRHERRRKVFLGEFRHIMDSKGRIVIPSKFRKELQQGCVVTKGLDNCLQVLTKKNWLDESEKMASLPSTEKTSRQLRRALFSGAIDSKLDSAGRIQIPENLRKYSEIGINDDVTVTGSGPVIEIWSTKVWKKIQNDADKAFANINEVKG
;
A
#
# COMPACT_ATOMS: atom_id res chain seq x y z
N MET A 1 24.17 3.95 23.65
CA MET A 1 23.71 4.92 23.54
C MET A 1 23.16 5.34 22.26
N PHE A 2 23.54 6.35 21.73
CA PHE A 2 22.94 6.81 20.52
C PHE A 2 22.91 5.78 19.44
N LYS A 3 23.80 4.82 19.47
CA LYS A 3 23.82 3.82 18.47
C LYS A 3 22.62 2.92 18.54
N SER A 4 22.17 2.56 19.70
CA SER A 4 21.02 1.73 19.79
C SER A 4 19.80 2.44 19.32
N GLY A 5 19.63 3.68 19.66
CA GLY A 5 18.52 4.46 19.18
C GLY A 5 18.52 4.57 17.68
N SER A 6 19.69 4.81 17.13
CA SER A 6 19.82 4.92 15.72
C SER A 6 19.48 3.61 15.04
N ARG A 7 19.87 2.51 15.62
CA ARG A 7 19.56 1.23 15.07
C ARG A 7 18.07 0.96 15.12
N HIS A 8 17.42 1.34 16.20
CA HIS A 8 16.00 1.21 16.31
C HIS A 8 15.30 2.01 15.25
N GLU A 9 15.73 3.22 15.03
CA GLU A 9 15.14 4.08 14.02
C GLU A 9 15.33 3.55 12.64
N ARG A 10 16.40 2.86 12.38
CA ARG A 10 16.65 2.33 11.06
C ARG A 10 15.92 1.02 10.82
N ARG A 11 15.42 0.37 11.86
CA ARG A 11 14.67 -0.82 11.65
C ARG A 11 13.40 -0.48 10.94
N ARG A 12 13.20 -1.06 9.79
CA ARG A 12 11.99 -0.85 9.05
C ARG A 12 10.99 -1.87 9.49
N LYS A 13 9.75 -1.45 9.62
CA LYS A 13 8.67 -2.37 9.89
C LYS A 13 8.36 -3.13 8.62
N VAL A 14 8.10 -4.40 8.77
CA VAL A 14 7.79 -5.27 7.64
C VAL A 14 6.38 -5.79 7.84
N PHE A 15 5.53 -5.51 6.87
CA PHE A 15 4.15 -5.96 6.89
C PHE A 15 4.07 -7.29 6.16
N LEU A 16 3.46 -8.29 6.77
CA LEU A 16 3.38 -9.64 6.23
C LEU A 16 1.95 -10.15 6.32
N GLY A 17 1.60 -11.02 5.40
CA GLY A 17 0.36 -11.77 5.46
C GLY A 17 -0.73 -11.27 4.55
N GLU A 18 -1.80 -12.01 4.49
CA GLU A 18 -2.92 -11.77 3.62
C GLU A 18 -4.21 -11.88 4.44
N PHE A 19 -5.08 -10.90 4.33
CA PHE A 19 -6.29 -10.81 5.14
C PHE A 19 -7.48 -10.42 4.29
N ARG A 20 -8.61 -11.02 4.51
CA ARG A 20 -9.83 -10.72 3.78
C ARG A 20 -10.77 -9.85 4.58
N HIS A 21 -11.31 -8.85 3.94
CA HIS A 21 -12.26 -7.92 4.53
C HIS A 21 -13.29 -7.50 3.49
N ILE A 22 -14.17 -6.60 3.85
CA ILE A 22 -15.19 -6.08 2.95
C ILE A 22 -15.17 -4.56 3.07
N MET A 23 -15.32 -3.87 1.95
CA MET A 23 -15.50 -2.42 1.94
C MET A 23 -16.87 -2.13 2.52
N ASP A 24 -16.94 -1.38 3.60
CA ASP A 24 -18.25 -1.14 4.25
C ASP A 24 -19.08 -0.13 3.46
N SER A 25 -20.30 0.10 3.89
CA SER A 25 -21.24 0.97 3.18
C SER A 25 -20.80 2.42 3.13
N LYS A 26 -19.85 2.81 3.96
CA LYS A 26 -19.33 4.17 3.98
C LYS A 26 -17.96 4.29 3.32
N GLY A 27 -17.51 3.26 2.64
CA GLY A 27 -16.23 3.29 1.94
C GLY A 27 -15.02 3.14 2.85
N ARG A 28 -15.18 2.41 3.95
CA ARG A 28 -14.09 2.19 4.90
C ARG A 28 -13.67 0.75 4.89
N ILE A 29 -12.41 0.52 5.20
CA ILE A 29 -11.84 -0.82 5.29
C ILE A 29 -11.18 -0.99 6.65
N VAL A 30 -11.42 -2.13 7.30
CA VAL A 30 -10.75 -2.45 8.55
C VAL A 30 -9.32 -2.85 8.25
N ILE A 31 -8.38 -2.25 8.94
CA ILE A 31 -6.97 -2.62 8.81
C ILE A 31 -6.70 -3.77 9.79
N PRO A 32 -6.04 -4.85 9.35
CA PRO A 32 -5.72 -5.96 10.24
C PRO A 32 -5.03 -5.48 11.51
N SER A 33 -5.42 -6.04 12.64
CA SER A 33 -4.91 -5.59 13.94
C SER A 33 -3.39 -5.62 14.02
N LYS A 34 -2.76 -6.56 13.32
CA LYS A 34 -1.31 -6.68 13.28
C LYS A 34 -0.63 -5.46 12.71
N PHE A 35 -1.32 -4.70 11.85
CA PHE A 35 -0.72 -3.55 11.16
C PHE A 35 -1.04 -2.22 11.85
N ARG A 36 -1.97 -2.22 12.78
CA ARG A 36 -2.49 -0.95 13.33
C ARG A 36 -1.48 -0.15 14.12
N LYS A 37 -0.62 -0.83 14.84
CA LYS A 37 0.36 -0.15 15.66
C LYS A 37 1.24 0.81 14.85
N GLU A 38 1.67 0.38 13.70
CA GLU A 38 2.54 1.17 12.85
C GLU A 38 1.81 2.35 12.21
N LEU A 39 0.49 2.32 12.19
CA LEU A 39 -0.31 3.37 11.57
C LEU A 39 -0.96 4.32 12.57
N GLN A 40 -0.68 4.16 13.85
CA GLN A 40 -1.31 4.96 14.91
C GLN A 40 -1.07 6.46 14.77
N GLN A 41 0.08 6.84 14.26
CA GLN A 41 0.40 8.25 14.09
C GLN A 41 -0.15 8.83 12.79
N GLY A 42 -0.89 8.04 12.07
CA GLY A 42 -1.42 8.44 10.77
C GLY A 42 -0.72 7.70 9.65
N CYS A 43 -1.30 7.76 8.48
CA CYS A 43 -0.77 7.06 7.32
C CYS A 43 -1.13 7.83 6.06
N VAL A 44 -0.61 7.38 4.94
CA VAL A 44 -0.96 7.92 3.63
C VAL A 44 -1.51 6.78 2.79
N VAL A 45 -2.62 7.02 2.12
CA VAL A 45 -3.21 6.07 1.18
C VAL A 45 -3.04 6.64 -0.21
N THR A 46 -2.55 5.85 -1.14
CA THR A 46 -2.37 6.29 -2.51
C THR A 46 -2.50 5.14 -3.49
N LYS A 47 -2.41 5.45 -4.77
CA LYS A 47 -2.45 4.43 -5.81
C LYS A 47 -1.16 3.61 -5.80
N GLY A 48 -1.30 2.32 -5.96
CA GLY A 48 -0.16 1.44 -6.19
C GLY A 48 -0.17 0.95 -7.62
N LEU A 49 0.84 0.22 -8.00
CA LEU A 49 0.90 -0.35 -9.35
C LEU A 49 -0.09 -1.52 -9.44
N ASP A 50 -0.46 -1.89 -10.64
CA ASP A 50 -1.37 -3.02 -10.91
C ASP A 50 -2.76 -2.84 -10.29
N ASN A 51 -3.21 -1.61 -10.18
CA ASN A 51 -4.55 -1.28 -9.65
C ASN A 51 -4.76 -1.59 -8.17
N CYS A 52 -3.70 -1.68 -7.38
CA CYS A 52 -3.89 -1.76 -5.94
C CYS A 52 -3.81 -0.37 -5.32
N LEU A 53 -4.14 -0.29 -4.05
CA LEU A 53 -3.86 0.89 -3.24
C LEU A 53 -2.74 0.54 -2.29
N GLN A 54 -1.96 1.53 -1.92
CA GLN A 54 -0.91 1.37 -0.91
C GLN A 54 -1.26 2.16 0.32
N VAL A 55 -0.99 1.59 1.48
CA VAL A 55 -1.08 2.30 2.75
C VAL A 55 0.33 2.34 3.31
N LEU A 56 0.83 3.53 3.53
CA LEU A 56 2.20 3.73 3.98
C LEU A 56 2.21 4.45 5.31
N THR A 57 3.19 4.13 6.15
CA THR A 57 3.44 4.97 7.32
C THR A 57 3.92 6.32 6.83
N LYS A 58 3.85 7.35 7.65
CA LYS A 58 4.34 8.66 7.26
C LYS A 58 5.81 8.63 6.90
N LYS A 59 6.58 7.84 7.62
CA LYS A 59 8.01 7.70 7.34
C LYS A 59 8.25 7.10 5.97
N ASN A 60 7.57 6.01 5.66
CA ASN A 60 7.73 5.37 4.36
C ASN A 60 7.23 6.27 3.23
N TRP A 61 6.19 7.06 3.50
CA TRP A 61 5.70 8.01 2.51
C TRP A 61 6.76 9.07 2.17
N LEU A 62 7.49 9.56 3.18
CA LEU A 62 8.56 10.52 2.92
C LEU A 62 9.65 9.91 2.05
N ASP A 63 10.03 8.66 2.33
CA ASP A 63 11.03 7.96 1.54
C ASP A 63 10.57 7.78 0.09
N GLU A 64 9.33 7.36 -0.11
CA GLU A 64 8.78 7.17 -1.45
C GLU A 64 8.64 8.48 -2.19
N SER A 65 8.22 9.54 -1.51
CA SER A 65 8.08 10.83 -2.15
C SER A 65 9.42 11.39 -2.59
N GLU A 66 10.48 11.16 -1.84
CA GLU A 66 11.80 11.60 -2.25
C GLU A 66 12.28 10.85 -3.49
N LYS A 67 12.06 9.55 -3.53
CA LYS A 67 12.42 8.76 -4.70
C LYS A 67 11.66 9.24 -5.93
N MET A 68 10.39 9.48 -5.78
CA MET A 68 9.54 9.89 -6.88
C MET A 68 9.90 11.29 -7.37
N ALA A 69 10.22 12.19 -6.43
CA ALA A 69 10.61 13.55 -6.77
C ALA A 69 11.95 13.61 -7.51
N SER A 70 12.80 12.61 -7.33
CA SER A 70 14.10 12.57 -7.99
C SER A 70 14.02 12.03 -9.41
N LEU A 71 12.90 11.53 -9.86
CA LEU A 71 12.76 11.04 -11.22
C LEU A 71 12.87 12.20 -12.22
N PRO A 72 13.47 11.96 -13.39
CA PRO A 72 13.68 13.02 -14.37
C PRO A 72 12.37 13.60 -14.86
N SER A 73 12.19 14.90 -14.69
CA SER A 73 10.97 15.56 -15.14
C SER A 73 10.88 15.70 -16.65
N THR A 74 11.99 15.44 -17.34
CA THR A 74 11.99 15.49 -18.79
C THR A 74 11.38 14.24 -19.41
N GLU A 75 11.23 13.15 -18.65
CA GLU A 75 10.65 11.92 -19.16
C GLU A 75 9.16 11.86 -18.91
N LYS A 76 8.41 11.54 -19.93
CA LYS A 76 6.95 11.50 -19.85
C LYS A 76 6.47 10.47 -18.83
N THR A 77 7.05 9.28 -18.86
CA THR A 77 6.66 8.22 -17.92
C THR A 77 6.90 8.64 -16.47
N SER A 78 8.03 9.29 -16.22
CA SER A 78 8.33 9.79 -14.87
C SER A 78 7.31 10.82 -14.41
N ARG A 79 6.92 11.72 -15.30
CA ARG A 79 5.89 12.72 -14.97
C ARG A 79 4.55 12.07 -14.68
N GLN A 80 4.18 11.04 -15.46
CA GLN A 80 2.93 10.33 -15.26
C GLN A 80 2.91 9.61 -13.93
N LEU A 81 4.01 8.95 -13.55
CA LEU A 81 4.11 8.26 -12.28
C LEU A 81 3.99 9.24 -11.12
N ARG A 82 4.71 10.35 -11.17
CA ARG A 82 4.61 11.35 -10.12
C ARG A 82 3.20 11.89 -9.97
N ARG A 83 2.57 12.20 -11.08
CA ARG A 83 1.22 12.76 -11.05
C ARG A 83 0.22 11.78 -10.44
N ALA A 84 0.31 10.52 -10.83
CA ALA A 84 -0.60 9.51 -10.30
C ALA A 84 -0.39 9.30 -8.81
N LEU A 85 0.86 9.20 -8.38
CA LEU A 85 1.16 8.94 -6.98
C LEU A 85 0.75 10.10 -6.09
N PHE A 86 1.21 11.31 -6.42
CA PHE A 86 0.97 12.45 -5.54
C PHE A 86 -0.47 12.94 -5.57
N SER A 87 -1.09 13.00 -6.74
CA SER A 87 -2.46 13.49 -6.82
C SER A 87 -3.46 12.51 -6.19
N GLY A 88 -3.11 11.24 -6.15
CA GLY A 88 -3.99 10.26 -5.53
C GLY A 88 -3.77 10.10 -4.03
N ALA A 89 -2.71 10.69 -3.51
CA ALA A 89 -2.36 10.46 -2.10
C ALA A 89 -3.21 11.30 -1.15
N ILE A 90 -3.58 10.68 -0.04
CA ILE A 90 -4.32 11.40 0.98
C ILE A 90 -3.84 10.98 2.36
N ASP A 91 -3.75 11.93 3.26
CA ASP A 91 -3.47 11.65 4.66
C ASP A 91 -4.69 10.98 5.28
N SER A 92 -4.48 9.99 6.10
CA SER A 92 -5.54 9.25 6.72
C SER A 92 -5.17 8.86 8.15
N LYS A 93 -6.17 8.55 8.94
CA LYS A 93 -6.00 8.05 10.29
C LYS A 93 -6.94 6.91 10.52
N LEU A 94 -6.53 5.95 11.32
CA LEU A 94 -7.43 4.89 11.73
C LEU A 94 -8.49 5.47 12.67
N ASP A 95 -9.73 5.04 12.52
CA ASP A 95 -10.77 5.39 13.48
C ASP A 95 -10.67 4.45 14.70
N SER A 96 -11.57 4.62 15.66
CA SER A 96 -11.53 3.83 16.89
C SER A 96 -11.72 2.33 16.65
N ALA A 97 -12.31 1.95 15.53
CA ALA A 97 -12.49 0.55 15.18
C ALA A 97 -11.39 0.02 14.24
N GLY A 98 -10.35 0.79 13.99
CA GLY A 98 -9.25 0.37 13.14
C GLY A 98 -9.55 0.44 11.66
N ARG A 99 -10.47 1.30 11.25
CA ARG A 99 -10.85 1.44 9.83
C ARG A 99 -10.25 2.70 9.24
N ILE A 100 -9.98 2.67 7.94
CA ILE A 100 -9.58 3.86 7.20
C ILE A 100 -10.60 4.12 6.11
N GLN A 101 -10.79 5.40 5.80
CA GLN A 101 -11.68 5.85 4.74
C GLN A 101 -10.95 5.78 3.40
N ILE A 102 -11.56 5.19 2.40
CA ILE A 102 -11.01 5.15 1.05
C ILE A 102 -11.89 6.03 0.16
N PRO A 103 -11.36 7.17 -0.33
CA PRO A 103 -12.15 8.06 -1.17
C PRO A 103 -12.59 7.41 -2.47
N GLU A 104 -13.63 7.96 -3.05
CA GLU A 104 -14.23 7.41 -4.27
C GLU A 104 -13.24 7.26 -5.42
N ASN A 105 -12.39 8.25 -5.64
CA ASN A 105 -11.42 8.18 -6.73
C ASN A 105 -10.44 7.01 -6.56
N LEU A 106 -10.07 6.70 -5.32
CA LEU A 106 -9.20 5.55 -5.06
C LEU A 106 -9.96 4.25 -5.17
N ARG A 107 -11.24 4.23 -4.76
CA ARG A 107 -12.06 3.05 -4.96
C ARG A 107 -12.22 2.72 -6.43
N LYS A 108 -12.44 3.75 -7.26
CA LYS A 108 -12.56 3.54 -8.70
C LYS A 108 -11.28 3.01 -9.29
N TYR A 109 -10.16 3.60 -8.94
CA TYR A 109 -8.88 3.15 -9.46
C TYR A 109 -8.63 1.68 -9.12
N SER A 110 -8.96 1.27 -7.92
CA SER A 110 -8.70 -0.08 -7.44
C SER A 110 -9.81 -1.06 -7.79
N GLU A 111 -10.89 -0.58 -8.42
CA GLU A 111 -12.03 -1.41 -8.81
C GLU A 111 -12.71 -2.05 -7.60
N ILE A 112 -12.74 -1.34 -6.48
CA ILE A 112 -13.39 -1.82 -5.27
C ILE A 112 -14.66 -1.01 -5.05
N GLY A 113 -15.80 -1.67 -5.10
CA GLY A 113 -17.08 -1.02 -4.80
C GLY A 113 -17.48 -1.19 -3.35
N ILE A 114 -18.52 -0.48 -2.97
CA ILE A 114 -19.11 -0.63 -1.65
C ILE A 114 -19.59 -2.08 -1.49
N ASN A 115 -19.32 -2.67 -0.37
CA ASN A 115 -19.64 -4.06 -0.03
C ASN A 115 -18.87 -5.12 -0.82
N ASP A 116 -17.87 -4.72 -1.59
CA ASP A 116 -17.03 -5.68 -2.30
C ASP A 116 -16.01 -6.33 -1.37
N ASP A 117 -15.62 -7.53 -1.72
CA ASP A 117 -14.55 -8.23 -1.02
C ASP A 117 -13.21 -7.57 -1.30
N VAL A 118 -12.43 -7.39 -0.27
CA VAL A 118 -11.15 -6.71 -0.32
C VAL A 118 -10.08 -7.63 0.29
N THR A 119 -8.92 -7.65 -0.32
CA THR A 119 -7.78 -8.36 0.24
C THR A 119 -6.73 -7.33 0.65
N VAL A 120 -6.32 -7.40 1.91
CA VAL A 120 -5.29 -6.52 2.47
C VAL A 120 -4.04 -7.36 2.66
N THR A 121 -2.95 -6.96 2.03
CA THR A 121 -1.72 -7.74 2.10
C THR A 121 -0.58 -6.92 2.66
N GLY A 122 0.29 -7.58 3.40
CA GLY A 122 1.57 -6.98 3.77
C GLY A 122 2.56 -7.26 2.66
N SER A 123 3.14 -6.22 2.12
CA SER A 123 4.08 -6.33 1.01
C SER A 123 5.42 -5.72 1.40
N GLY A 124 5.96 -6.17 2.53
CA GLY A 124 7.22 -5.65 3.04
C GLY A 124 7.07 -4.27 3.63
N PRO A 125 7.59 -3.22 3.00
CA PRO A 125 7.54 -1.88 3.57
C PRO A 125 6.18 -1.21 3.50
N VAL A 126 5.25 -1.75 2.72
CA VAL A 126 3.93 -1.15 2.55
C VAL A 126 2.83 -2.18 2.73
N ILE A 127 1.62 -1.69 2.95
CA ILE A 127 0.42 -2.51 2.95
C ILE A 127 -0.26 -2.25 1.61
N GLU A 128 -0.76 -3.29 0.97
CA GLU A 128 -1.51 -3.14 -0.27
C GLU A 128 -2.96 -3.53 -0.05
N ILE A 129 -3.85 -2.81 -0.69
CA ILE A 129 -5.28 -3.08 -0.65
C ILE A 129 -5.72 -3.41 -2.07
N TRP A 130 -6.34 -4.56 -2.23
CA TRP A 130 -6.71 -5.09 -3.54
C TRP A 130 -8.20 -5.43 -3.58
N SER A 131 -8.82 -5.20 -4.74
CA SER A 131 -10.05 -5.94 -5.04
C SER A 131 -9.69 -7.42 -4.98
N THR A 132 -10.47 -8.23 -4.30
CA THR A 132 -10.17 -9.66 -4.19
C THR A 132 -10.15 -10.33 -5.56
N LYS A 133 -10.98 -9.89 -6.49
CA LYS A 133 -10.98 -10.43 -7.86
C LYS A 133 -9.64 -10.18 -8.55
N VAL A 134 -9.12 -8.97 -8.42
CA VAL A 134 -7.84 -8.60 -9.02
C VAL A 134 -6.72 -9.35 -8.31
N TRP A 135 -6.81 -9.44 -6.97
CA TRP A 135 -5.79 -10.12 -6.18
C TRP A 135 -5.59 -11.58 -6.60
N LYS A 136 -6.68 -12.26 -6.88
CA LYS A 136 -6.58 -13.67 -7.29
C LYS A 136 -5.71 -13.86 -8.52
N LYS A 137 -5.84 -12.95 -9.48
CA LYS A 137 -5.01 -13.02 -10.68
C LYS A 137 -3.58 -12.65 -10.38
N ILE A 138 -3.38 -11.60 -9.63
CA ILE A 138 -2.04 -11.13 -9.26
C ILE A 138 -1.30 -12.18 -8.46
N GLN A 139 -1.98 -12.80 -7.50
CA GLN A 139 -1.39 -13.82 -6.67
C GLN A 139 -0.97 -15.04 -7.50
N ASN A 140 -1.80 -15.46 -8.41
CA ASN A 140 -1.50 -16.60 -9.26
C ASN A 140 -0.25 -16.33 -10.10
N ASP A 141 -0.16 -15.16 -10.69
CA ASP A 141 1.01 -14.78 -11.49
C ASP A 141 2.26 -14.66 -10.63
N ALA A 142 2.13 -14.10 -9.44
CA ALA A 142 3.25 -13.97 -8.52
C ALA A 142 3.77 -15.33 -8.07
N ASP A 143 2.87 -16.25 -7.76
CA ASP A 143 3.25 -17.59 -7.33
C ASP A 143 3.96 -18.35 -8.45
N LYS A 144 3.48 -18.21 -9.68
CA LYS A 144 4.14 -18.83 -10.82
C LYS A 144 5.53 -18.26 -11.05
N ALA A 145 5.65 -16.97 -10.99
CA ALA A 145 6.94 -16.30 -11.17
C ALA A 145 7.92 -16.74 -10.08
N PHE A 146 7.44 -16.81 -8.86
CA PHE A 146 8.29 -17.19 -7.73
C PHE A 146 8.73 -18.66 -7.84
N ALA A 147 7.83 -19.52 -8.23
CA ALA A 147 8.15 -20.94 -8.39
C ALA A 147 9.19 -21.18 -9.48
N ASN A 148 9.26 -20.30 -10.46
CA ASN A 148 10.19 -20.43 -11.59
C ASN A 148 11.39 -19.49 -11.50
N ILE A 149 11.69 -19.01 -10.30
CA ILE A 149 12.72 -18.01 -10.12
C ILE A 149 14.10 -18.46 -10.57
N ASN A 150 14.35 -19.75 -10.61
CA ASN A 150 15.62 -20.27 -11.05
C ASN A 150 15.94 -19.88 -12.48
N GLU A 151 14.94 -19.65 -13.29
CA GLU A 151 15.13 -19.24 -14.65
C GLU A 151 15.56 -17.81 -14.77
N VAL A 152 15.36 -17.04 -13.75
CA VAL A 152 15.68 -15.62 -13.77
C VAL A 152 17.09 -15.37 -13.34
N LYS A 153 17.72 -16.33 -12.62
CA LYS A 153 18.97 -16.13 -12.16
C LYS A 153 19.96 -15.89 -13.16
N GLY A 154 19.94 -16.16 -14.19
CA GLY A 154 20.90 -15.98 -15.25
C GLY A 154 21.85 -14.85 -15.15
#